data_700952e7ff60c871deaacf8f4afa3251
#
_entry.id   700952e7ff60c871deaacf8f4afa3251
#
_cell.length_a   1.000
_cell.length_b   1.000
_cell.length_c   1.000
_cell.angle_alpha   90.00
_cell.angle_beta   90.00
_cell.angle_gamma   90.00
#
_symmetry.space_group_name_H-M   'P 1'
#
loop_
_entity.id
_entity.type
_entity.pdbx_description
1 polymer ?
#
loop_
_entity_poly.entity_id
_entity_poly.type
_entity_poly.pdbx_seq_one_letter_code
_entity_poly.pdbx_strand_id
1 'polypeptide(L)'
;MLPGGSSCLRGASGIFSLMPISHNMTSTTFDLPGCHAVRSLGVVRGIIVRSRSVFGTIGAGLQTIVGGNITLLTNLCEKTREDAFDTMLQHAAALDANAVLGIRYDATEIMRGVTEVIAYGTAVWVEKN
;
A
#
# COMPACT_ATOMS: atom_id res chain seq x y z
N MET A 1 -20.18 24.35 1.80
CA MET A 1 -19.21 23.25 1.75
C MET A 1 -18.06 23.48 2.70
N LEU A 2 -17.80 22.53 3.54
CA LEU A 2 -16.73 22.67 4.51
C LEU A 2 -15.39 22.39 3.87
N PRO A 3 -14.45 23.29 3.95
CA PRO A 3 -13.14 23.05 3.33
C PRO A 3 -12.48 21.78 3.86
N GLY A 4 -12.59 21.54 5.14
CA GLY A 4 -11.99 20.35 5.72
C GLY A 4 -12.66 19.07 5.28
N GLY A 5 -13.93 19.15 4.91
CA GLY A 5 -14.64 17.98 4.43
C GLY A 5 -14.28 17.60 3.03
N SER A 6 -13.77 18.54 2.24
CA SER A 6 -13.50 18.26 0.84
C SER A 6 -12.42 17.19 0.66
N SER A 7 -11.45 17.11 1.55
CA SER A 7 -10.41 16.09 1.42
C SER A 7 -10.98 14.70 1.68
N CYS A 8 -11.94 14.57 2.57
CA CYS A 8 -12.58 13.28 2.82
C CYS A 8 -13.61 12.92 1.77
N LEU A 9 -14.12 13.91 1.06
CA LEU A 9 -15.12 13.69 0.03
C LEU A 9 -14.53 13.60 -1.37
N ARG A 10 -13.23 13.73 -1.47
CA ARG A 10 -12.58 13.68 -2.76
C ARG A 10 -12.74 12.30 -3.38
N GLY A 11 -12.99 12.27 -4.65
CA GLY A 11 -13.21 11.01 -5.33
C GLY A 11 -14.66 10.63 -5.47
N ALA A 12 -15.57 11.45 -4.98
CA ALA A 12 -16.99 11.16 -5.12
C ALA A 12 -17.44 11.17 -6.58
N SER A 13 -16.76 11.93 -7.42
CA SER A 13 -17.06 11.97 -8.84
C SER A 13 -16.45 10.77 -9.54
N GLY A 14 -17.18 10.18 -10.46
CA GLY A 14 -16.70 9.02 -11.19
C GLY A 14 -15.44 9.28 -11.99
N ILE A 15 -15.26 10.51 -12.48
CA ILE A 15 -14.07 10.81 -13.26
C ILE A 15 -12.81 10.86 -12.40
N PHE A 16 -12.97 10.89 -11.08
CA PHE A 16 -11.86 10.92 -10.16
C PHE A 16 -11.65 9.58 -9.47
N SER A 17 -12.26 8.51 -9.96
CA SER A 17 -12.11 7.19 -9.36
C SER A 17 -10.65 6.72 -9.37
N LEU A 18 -9.83 7.27 -10.27
CA LEU A 18 -8.43 6.90 -10.36
C LEU A 18 -7.51 7.85 -9.62
N MET A 19 -8.06 8.82 -8.89
CA MET A 19 -7.23 9.71 -8.09
C MET A 19 -6.56 8.91 -6.99
N PRO A 20 -5.25 9.11 -6.81
CA PRO A 20 -4.55 8.37 -5.76
C PRO A 20 -5.09 8.73 -4.39
N ILE A 21 -5.14 7.74 -3.53
CA ILE A 21 -5.46 7.96 -2.14
C ILE A 21 -4.20 8.47 -1.45
N SER A 22 -4.33 9.56 -0.72
CA SER A 22 -3.19 10.11 0.00
C SER A 22 -2.76 9.18 1.13
N HIS A 23 -1.46 9.10 1.38
CA HIS A 23 -0.95 8.24 2.44
C HIS A 23 -1.49 8.63 3.82
N ASN A 24 -1.85 9.89 4.02
CA ASN A 24 -2.44 10.29 5.30
C ASN A 24 -3.90 9.89 5.44
N MET A 25 -4.48 9.30 4.41
CA MET A 25 -5.83 8.72 4.46
C MET A 25 -5.75 7.21 4.62
N THR A 26 -4.70 6.72 5.22
CA THR A 26 -4.51 5.30 5.47
C THR A 26 -4.18 5.10 6.93
N SER A 27 -4.51 3.91 7.44
CA SER A 27 -4.26 3.61 8.85
C SER A 27 -4.14 2.11 9.06
N THR A 28 -3.35 1.73 10.04
CA THR A 28 -3.31 0.34 10.49
C THR A 28 -4.40 0.07 11.54
N THR A 29 -5.01 1.12 12.06
CA THR A 29 -6.16 1.00 12.96
C THR A 29 -7.45 0.97 12.13
N PHE A 30 -8.59 0.90 12.81
CA PHE A 30 -9.88 0.78 12.13
C PHE A 30 -10.61 2.10 11.99
N ASP A 31 -9.94 3.20 12.28
CA ASP A 31 -10.49 4.52 12.06
C ASP A 31 -9.42 5.53 11.75
N LEU A 32 -9.85 6.68 11.23
CA LEU A 32 -8.98 7.82 11.00
C LEU A 32 -9.40 8.94 11.93
N PRO A 33 -8.45 9.55 12.63
CA PRO A 33 -8.77 10.71 13.48
C PRO A 33 -9.44 11.80 12.67
N GLY A 34 -10.54 12.32 13.20
CA GLY A 34 -11.26 13.41 12.56
C GLY A 34 -12.22 12.98 11.47
N CYS A 35 -12.29 11.70 11.16
CA CYS A 35 -13.15 11.17 10.12
C CYS A 35 -13.86 9.93 10.63
N HIS A 36 -14.94 9.56 9.95
CA HIS A 36 -15.63 8.31 10.27
C HIS A 36 -15.97 7.60 8.97
N ALA A 37 -15.95 6.29 9.01
CA ALA A 37 -16.27 5.47 7.85
C ALA A 37 -17.79 5.46 7.65
N VAL A 38 -18.21 5.80 6.43
CA VAL A 38 -19.61 5.83 6.07
C VAL A 38 -19.97 4.55 5.33
N ARG A 39 -19.04 4.02 4.56
CA ARG A 39 -19.32 2.88 3.72
C ARG A 39 -18.05 2.04 3.54
N SER A 40 -18.20 0.75 3.65
CA SER A 40 -17.11 -0.18 3.36
C SER A 40 -17.20 -0.61 1.90
N LEU A 41 -16.07 -0.57 1.21
CA LEU A 41 -16.03 -0.92 -0.19
C LEU A 41 -15.33 -2.26 -0.43
N GLY A 42 -14.92 -2.90 0.66
CA GLY A 42 -14.36 -4.23 0.57
C GLY A 42 -12.87 -4.26 0.86
N VAL A 43 -12.34 -5.45 0.91
CA VAL A 43 -10.92 -5.68 1.16
C VAL A 43 -10.15 -5.48 -0.14
N VAL A 44 -9.07 -4.73 -0.05
CA VAL A 44 -8.18 -4.51 -1.18
C VAL A 44 -6.80 -5.00 -0.83
N ARG A 45 -6.03 -5.30 -1.84
CA ARG A 45 -4.66 -5.75 -1.65
C ARG A 45 -3.79 -5.30 -2.80
N GLY A 46 -2.51 -5.22 -2.53
CA GLY A 46 -1.50 -5.00 -3.54
C GLY A 46 -0.42 -6.07 -3.37
N ILE A 47 -0.10 -6.77 -4.43
CA ILE A 47 0.82 -7.88 -4.39
C ILE A 47 1.99 -7.58 -5.31
N ILE A 48 3.20 -7.75 -4.78
CA ILE A 48 4.42 -7.63 -5.54
C ILE A 48 5.18 -8.93 -5.38
N VAL A 49 5.60 -9.49 -6.50
CA VAL A 49 6.38 -10.73 -6.51
C VAL A 49 7.79 -10.39 -6.94
N ARG A 50 8.76 -10.84 -6.15
CA ARG A 50 10.17 -10.66 -6.46
C ARG A 50 10.80 -12.01 -6.67
N SER A 51 11.47 -12.18 -7.79
CA SER A 51 12.11 -13.43 -8.11
C SER A 51 13.58 -13.41 -7.66
N ARG A 52 14.16 -14.59 -7.60
CA ARG A 52 15.55 -14.73 -7.29
C ARG A 52 16.46 -13.91 -8.22
N SER A 53 16.04 -13.73 -9.48
CA SER A 53 16.86 -12.99 -10.42
C SER A 53 17.00 -11.52 -10.02
N VAL A 54 15.95 -10.93 -9.44
CA VAL A 54 16.03 -9.56 -8.93
C VAL A 54 16.99 -9.50 -7.75
N PHE A 55 16.83 -10.43 -6.81
CA PHE A 55 17.73 -10.49 -5.67
C PHE A 55 19.14 -10.89 -6.10
N GLY A 56 19.24 -11.72 -7.13
CA GLY A 56 20.54 -12.16 -7.65
C GLY A 56 21.38 -11.03 -8.22
N THR A 57 20.73 -10.10 -8.90
CA THR A 57 21.45 -8.95 -9.43
C THR A 57 22.06 -8.11 -8.31
N ILE A 58 21.30 -7.93 -7.25
CA ILE A 58 21.79 -7.25 -6.06
C ILE A 58 22.76 -8.16 -5.32
N GLY A 59 22.45 -9.46 -5.27
CA GLY A 59 23.27 -10.44 -4.58
C GLY A 59 24.69 -10.54 -5.15
N ALA A 60 24.84 -10.38 -6.46
CA ALA A 60 26.17 -10.40 -7.06
C ALA A 60 27.02 -9.26 -6.53
N GLY A 61 26.43 -8.10 -6.34
CA GLY A 61 27.10 -6.99 -5.69
C GLY A 61 27.34 -7.25 -4.21
N LEU A 62 26.40 -7.95 -3.57
CA LEU A 62 26.52 -8.27 -2.16
C LEU A 62 27.66 -9.22 -1.87
N GLN A 63 27.94 -10.12 -2.79
CA GLN A 63 29.01 -11.09 -2.61
C GLN A 63 30.38 -10.44 -2.59
N THR A 64 30.53 -9.33 -3.28
CA THR A 64 31.79 -8.63 -3.34
C THR A 64 31.98 -7.65 -2.20
N ILE A 65 30.91 -7.30 -1.52
CA ILE A 65 30.96 -6.32 -0.42
C ILE A 65 30.48 -7.02 0.84
N VAL A 66 31.40 -7.49 1.63
CA VAL A 66 31.08 -8.22 2.84
C VAL A 66 30.64 -7.23 3.92
N GLY A 67 29.51 -7.50 4.52
CA GLY A 67 29.06 -6.78 5.70
C GLY A 67 28.41 -5.44 5.47
N GLY A 68 28.59 -4.82 4.31
CA GLY A 68 28.03 -3.50 4.05
C GLY A 68 26.67 -3.54 3.37
N ASN A 69 26.12 -4.71 3.18
CA ASN A 69 25.00 -4.88 2.27
C ASN A 69 23.64 -4.93 2.92
N ILE A 70 23.59 -4.80 4.21
CA ILE A 70 22.35 -4.73 4.94
C ILE A 70 21.53 -3.53 4.44
N THR A 71 22.20 -2.41 4.17
CA THR A 71 21.53 -1.21 3.67
C THR A 71 20.87 -1.47 2.31
N LEU A 72 21.58 -2.18 1.42
CA LEU A 72 20.99 -2.52 0.11
C LEU A 72 19.77 -3.41 0.26
N LEU A 73 19.85 -4.40 1.15
CA LEU A 73 18.71 -5.28 1.39
C LEU A 73 17.55 -4.52 2.00
N THR A 74 17.86 -3.63 2.95
CA THR A 74 16.82 -2.81 3.57
C THR A 74 16.13 -1.94 2.51
N ASN A 75 16.90 -1.31 1.64
CA ASN A 75 16.33 -0.47 0.60
C ASN A 75 15.47 -1.27 -0.36
N LEU A 76 15.89 -2.48 -0.69
CA LEU A 76 15.08 -3.34 -1.55
C LEU A 76 13.78 -3.73 -0.88
N CYS A 77 13.81 -4.07 0.40
CA CYS A 77 12.62 -4.43 1.13
C CYS A 77 11.68 -3.23 1.27
N GLU A 78 12.23 -2.06 1.55
CA GLU A 78 11.45 -0.84 1.64
C GLU A 78 10.75 -0.56 0.31
N LYS A 79 11.48 -0.65 -0.78
CA LYS A 79 10.91 -0.39 -2.11
C LYS A 79 9.83 -1.41 -2.46
N THR A 80 10.05 -2.67 -2.12
CA THR A 80 9.07 -3.71 -2.41
C THR A 80 7.79 -3.48 -1.62
N ARG A 81 7.92 -3.13 -0.36
CA ARG A 81 6.75 -2.86 0.47
C ARG A 81 6.02 -1.59 0.02
N GLU A 82 6.77 -0.58 -0.37
CA GLU A 82 6.18 0.63 -0.91
C GLU A 82 5.38 0.33 -2.17
N ASP A 83 5.95 -0.47 -3.07
CA ASP A 83 5.26 -0.83 -4.31
C ASP A 83 3.98 -1.61 -4.03
N ALA A 84 4.01 -2.53 -3.06
CA ALA A 84 2.82 -3.28 -2.67
C ALA A 84 1.75 -2.34 -2.10
N PHE A 85 2.17 -1.40 -1.27
CA PHE A 85 1.27 -0.43 -0.67
C PHE A 85 0.61 0.44 -1.73
N ASP A 86 1.42 0.97 -2.66
CA ASP A 86 0.90 1.82 -3.72
C ASP A 86 -0.07 1.06 -4.64
N THR A 87 0.22 -0.20 -4.91
CA THR A 87 -0.68 -1.04 -5.70
C THR A 87 -2.01 -1.22 -4.98
N MET A 88 -1.96 -1.47 -3.67
CA MET A 88 -3.18 -1.57 -2.86
C MET A 88 -3.99 -0.28 -2.95
N LEU A 89 -3.33 0.88 -2.85
CA LEU A 89 -4.02 2.16 -2.92
C LEU A 89 -4.65 2.39 -4.29
N GLN A 90 -3.98 1.94 -5.35
CA GLN A 90 -4.55 2.03 -6.70
C GLN A 90 -5.83 1.21 -6.81
N HIS A 91 -5.83 0.01 -6.24
CA HIS A 91 -7.01 -0.82 -6.26
C HIS A 91 -8.14 -0.21 -5.44
N ALA A 92 -7.81 0.41 -4.31
CA ALA A 92 -8.81 1.08 -3.51
C ALA A 92 -9.39 2.28 -4.24
N ALA A 93 -8.54 3.06 -4.91
CA ALA A 93 -9.02 4.21 -5.69
C ALA A 93 -9.95 3.77 -6.80
N ALA A 94 -9.69 2.61 -7.42
CA ALA A 94 -10.56 2.07 -8.46
C ALA A 94 -11.94 1.69 -7.93
N LEU A 95 -12.08 1.49 -6.64
CA LEU A 95 -13.38 1.24 -6.00
C LEU A 95 -14.06 2.52 -5.52
N ASP A 96 -13.48 3.68 -5.86
CA ASP A 96 -13.97 4.99 -5.41
C ASP A 96 -13.82 5.19 -3.91
N ALA A 97 -12.87 4.50 -3.29
CA ALA A 97 -12.56 4.71 -1.89
C ALA A 97 -11.72 5.98 -1.73
N ASN A 98 -11.81 6.59 -0.57
CA ASN A 98 -10.94 7.71 -0.24
C ASN A 98 -10.03 7.41 0.94
N ALA A 99 -10.11 6.20 1.50
CA ALA A 99 -9.27 5.81 2.62
C ALA A 99 -9.14 4.30 2.67
N VAL A 100 -8.09 3.82 3.31
CA VAL A 100 -7.88 2.40 3.55
C VAL A 100 -7.53 2.22 5.01
N LEU A 101 -8.25 1.35 5.69
CA LEU A 101 -8.11 1.11 7.12
C LEU A 101 -7.65 -0.32 7.39
N GLY A 102 -7.09 -0.54 8.56
CA GLY A 102 -6.71 -1.88 8.99
C GLY A 102 -5.60 -2.49 8.16
N ILE A 103 -4.68 -1.67 7.71
CA ILE A 103 -3.65 -2.11 6.77
C ILE A 103 -2.67 -3.06 7.46
N ARG A 104 -2.33 -4.11 6.76
CA ARG A 104 -1.35 -5.11 7.19
C ARG A 104 -0.45 -5.45 6.01
N TYR A 105 0.73 -5.92 6.33
CA TYR A 105 1.66 -6.48 5.35
C TYR A 105 1.92 -7.94 5.69
N ASP A 106 2.19 -8.70 4.65
CA ASP A 106 2.64 -10.06 4.82
C ASP A 106 3.65 -10.38 3.72
N ALA A 107 4.51 -11.34 3.97
CA ALA A 107 5.49 -11.75 2.99
C ALA A 107 5.65 -13.25 3.08
N THR A 108 5.63 -13.91 1.94
CA THR A 108 5.66 -15.37 1.88
C THR A 108 6.52 -15.82 0.72
N GLU A 109 7.34 -16.81 0.96
CA GLU A 109 8.04 -17.46 -0.14
C GLU A 109 7.08 -18.45 -0.78
N ILE A 110 6.66 -18.16 -2.01
CA ILE A 110 5.66 -18.98 -2.69
C ILE A 110 6.28 -20.13 -3.45
N MET A 111 7.54 -20.00 -3.78
CA MET A 111 8.34 -21.10 -4.33
C MET A 111 9.79 -20.73 -4.13
N ARG A 112 10.68 -21.68 -4.32
CA ARG A 112 12.08 -21.47 -4.06
C ARG A 112 12.62 -20.26 -4.83
N GLY A 113 13.10 -19.27 -4.08
CA GLY A 113 13.66 -18.07 -4.67
C GLY A 113 12.64 -17.05 -5.16
N VAL A 114 11.37 -17.24 -4.87
CA VAL A 114 10.32 -16.31 -5.28
C VAL A 114 9.50 -15.91 -4.05
N THR A 115 9.50 -14.64 -3.75
CA THR A 115 8.83 -14.10 -2.58
C THR A 115 7.69 -13.18 -2.99
N GLU A 116 6.56 -13.33 -2.35
CA GLU A 116 5.41 -12.47 -2.51
C GLU A 116 5.35 -11.53 -1.32
N VAL A 117 5.11 -10.26 -1.58
CA VAL A 117 4.80 -9.27 -0.54
C VAL A 117 3.41 -8.74 -0.83
N ILE A 118 2.57 -8.77 0.18
CA ILE A 118 1.19 -8.30 0.06
C ILE A 118 0.95 -7.21 1.09
N ALA A 119 0.32 -6.14 0.64
CA ALA A 119 -0.27 -5.14 1.53
C ALA A 119 -1.77 -5.24 1.36
N TYR A 120 -2.51 -5.26 2.45
CA TYR A 120 -3.96 -5.39 2.36
C TYR A 120 -4.63 -4.58 3.45
N GLY A 121 -5.89 -4.25 3.21
CA GLY A 121 -6.69 -3.49 4.13
C GLY A 121 -8.09 -3.37 3.62
N THR A 122 -8.91 -2.57 4.30
CA THR A 122 -10.29 -2.36 3.91
C THR A 122 -10.43 -0.99 3.28
N ALA A 123 -10.89 -0.96 2.05
CA ALA A 123 -11.20 0.28 1.35
C ALA A 123 -12.51 0.82 1.88
N VAL A 124 -12.54 2.09 2.23
CA VAL A 124 -13.73 2.70 2.81
C VAL A 124 -13.92 4.08 2.22
N TRP A 125 -15.13 4.57 2.34
CA TRP A 125 -15.43 5.97 2.12
C TRP A 125 -15.62 6.59 3.49
N VAL A 126 -14.79 7.58 3.79
CA VAL A 126 -14.89 8.28 5.09
C VAL A 126 -15.31 9.71 4.86
N GLU A 127 -15.94 10.29 5.86
CA GLU A 127 -16.33 11.68 5.87
C GLU A 127 -15.85 12.31 7.15
N LYS A 128 -15.62 13.61 7.10
CA LYS A 128 -15.15 14.34 8.23
C LYS A 128 -16.23 14.41 9.32
N ASN A 129 -15.82 14.27 10.56
CA ASN A 129 -16.73 14.40 11.69
C ASN A 129 -17.26 15.83 11.83
#